data_4edef47fe0eeee84254081ff2e2b31e7
#
_entry.id   4edef47fe0eeee84254081ff2e2b31e7
#
_cell.length_a   1.000
_cell.length_b   1.000
_cell.length_c   1.000
_cell.angle_alpha   90.00
_cell.angle_beta   90.00
_cell.angle_gamma   90.00
#
_symmetry.space_group_name_H-M   'P 1'
#
loop_
_entity.id
_entity.type
_entity.pdbx_description
1 polymer ?
#
loop_
_entity_poly.entity_id
_entity_poly.type
_entity_poly.pdbx_seq_one_letter_code
_entity_poly.pdbx_strand_id
1 'polypeptide(L)'
;APAATGIDQYELSSFVADFTHFKPGDTVPELYRTDEYNIKQWKQRNLPAPDAGTHWTYMGGAYVLINDTDGKIIKAYDGEIFYHR
;
A
#
# COMPACT_ATOMS: atom_id res chain seq x y z
N ALA A 1 16.86 14.68 -11.69
CA ALA A 1 15.54 14.10 -11.52
C ALA A 1 14.62 15.08 -10.82
N PRO A 2 13.35 15.11 -11.18
CA PRO A 2 12.42 15.99 -10.49
C PRO A 2 12.27 15.56 -9.04
N ALA A 3 12.07 16.52 -8.19
CA ALA A 3 11.79 16.22 -6.80
C ALA A 3 10.46 15.50 -6.71
N ALA A 4 10.34 14.60 -5.73
CA ALA A 4 9.07 13.94 -5.48
C ALA A 4 8.04 15.00 -5.11
N THR A 5 6.85 14.89 -5.69
CA THR A 5 5.76 15.80 -5.42
C THR A 5 4.54 14.99 -4.96
N GLY A 6 3.68 15.64 -4.19
CA GLY A 6 2.47 14.99 -3.74
C GLY A 6 2.77 13.70 -3.01
N ILE A 7 2.14 12.63 -3.43
CA ILE A 7 2.21 11.36 -2.71
C ILE A 7 3.50 10.59 -2.93
N ASP A 8 4.28 10.94 -3.95
CA ASP A 8 5.52 10.21 -4.22
C ASP A 8 6.49 10.22 -3.06
N GLN A 9 6.45 11.27 -2.22
CA GLN A 9 7.33 11.37 -1.06
C GLN A 9 7.01 10.32 0.00
N TYR A 10 5.84 9.71 -0.05
CA TYR A 10 5.42 8.70 0.91
C TYR A 10 5.67 7.28 0.42
N GLU A 11 6.17 7.12 -0.79
CA GLU A 11 6.44 5.79 -1.33
C GLU A 11 7.56 5.11 -0.56
N LEU A 12 7.31 3.87 -0.15
CA LEU A 12 8.28 3.09 0.63
C LEU A 12 8.93 2.03 -0.24
N SER A 13 10.24 1.88 -0.11
CA SER A 13 10.96 0.79 -0.78
C SER A 13 10.84 -0.50 0.02
N SER A 14 10.50 -0.41 1.30
CA SER A 14 10.24 -1.57 2.15
C SER A 14 9.50 -1.10 3.40
N PHE A 15 8.88 -2.03 4.09
CA PHE A 15 8.18 -1.72 5.33
C PHE A 15 8.14 -2.96 6.22
N VAL A 16 7.77 -2.77 7.48
CA VAL A 16 7.69 -3.87 8.44
C VAL A 16 6.24 -4.01 8.91
N ALA A 17 5.73 -5.23 8.87
CA ALA A 17 4.41 -5.56 9.39
C ALA A 17 4.48 -6.95 10.00
N ASP A 18 3.76 -7.17 11.10
CA ASP A 18 3.75 -8.48 11.79
C ASP A 18 5.16 -8.98 12.08
N PHE A 19 6.05 -8.07 12.48
CA PHE A 19 7.45 -8.40 12.77
C PHE A 19 8.19 -8.96 11.56
N THR A 20 7.67 -8.75 10.36
CA THR A 20 8.26 -9.25 9.12
C THR A 20 8.54 -8.10 8.18
N HIS A 21 9.68 -8.14 7.52
CA HIS A 21 10.06 -7.13 6.54
C HIS A 21 9.43 -7.47 5.19
N PHE A 22 8.76 -6.51 4.60
CA PHE A 22 8.13 -6.67 3.28
C PHE A 22 8.66 -5.63 2.31
N LYS A 23 8.67 -5.98 1.04
CA LYS A 23 9.09 -5.08 -0.04
C LYS A 23 8.29 -5.43 -1.30
N PRO A 24 8.24 -4.55 -2.30
CA PRO A 24 7.59 -4.88 -3.57
C PRO A 24 8.13 -6.18 -4.14
N GLY A 25 7.23 -7.06 -4.57
CA GLY A 25 7.57 -8.39 -5.03
C GLY A 25 7.29 -9.48 -4.02
N ASP A 26 7.19 -9.13 -2.74
CA ASP A 26 6.80 -10.09 -1.70
C ASP A 26 5.30 -10.30 -1.71
N THR A 27 4.85 -11.41 -1.13
CA THR A 27 3.42 -11.72 -1.00
C THR A 27 2.96 -11.41 0.41
N VAL A 28 1.82 -10.69 0.54
CA VAL A 28 1.28 -10.38 1.86
C VAL A 28 0.64 -11.61 2.49
N PRO A 29 0.61 -11.68 3.83
CA PRO A 29 -0.12 -12.75 4.51
C PRO A 29 -1.60 -12.74 4.10
N GLU A 30 -2.21 -13.91 4.12
CA GLU A 30 -3.60 -14.08 3.71
C GLU A 30 -4.55 -13.19 4.50
N LEU A 31 -4.25 -12.93 5.76
CA LEU A 31 -5.06 -12.06 6.61
C LEU A 31 -5.28 -10.68 5.98
N TYR A 32 -4.24 -10.12 5.37
CA TYR A 32 -4.31 -8.78 4.79
C TYR A 32 -4.94 -8.76 3.41
N ARG A 33 -5.30 -9.93 2.90
CA ARG A 33 -6.00 -10.04 1.62
C ARG A 33 -7.52 -10.08 1.80
N THR A 34 -7.98 -10.04 3.05
CA THR A 34 -9.41 -10.07 3.37
C THR A 34 -10.02 -8.70 3.25
N ASP A 35 -11.35 -8.66 3.17
CA ASP A 35 -12.10 -7.40 3.05
C ASP A 35 -11.88 -6.48 4.25
N GLU A 36 -11.55 -7.02 5.42
CA GLU A 36 -11.32 -6.21 6.61
C GLU A 36 -10.21 -5.19 6.39
N TYR A 37 -9.19 -5.57 5.65
CA TYR A 37 -8.03 -4.72 5.41
C TYR A 37 -8.07 -4.06 4.04
N ASN A 38 -9.07 -4.38 3.22
CA ASN A 38 -9.21 -3.80 1.90
C ASN A 38 -9.66 -2.35 2.01
N ILE A 39 -8.88 -1.45 1.45
CA ILE A 39 -9.18 -0.03 1.49
C ILE A 39 -9.93 0.36 0.24
N LYS A 40 -11.26 0.53 0.37
CA LYS A 40 -12.11 0.90 -0.74
C LYS A 40 -12.17 2.41 -0.93
N GLN A 41 -11.87 3.16 0.13
CA GLN A 41 -11.93 4.63 0.12
C GLN A 41 -10.53 5.21 -0.03
N TRP A 42 -9.81 4.75 -1.03
CA TRP A 42 -8.44 5.18 -1.27
C TRP A 42 -8.34 6.68 -1.58
N LYS A 43 -9.37 7.27 -2.18
CA LYS A 43 -9.37 8.71 -2.45
C LYS A 43 -9.28 9.54 -1.18
N GLN A 44 -9.97 9.13 -0.13
CA GLN A 44 -9.97 9.85 1.13
C GLN A 44 -8.62 9.78 1.82
N ARG A 45 -7.81 8.82 1.42
CA ARG A 45 -6.47 8.61 1.99
C ARG A 45 -5.36 9.13 1.09
N ASN A 46 -5.72 9.93 0.09
CA ASN A 46 -4.77 10.52 -0.86
C ASN A 46 -4.00 9.48 -1.67
N LEU A 47 -4.55 8.27 -1.79
CA LEU A 47 -3.93 7.22 -2.57
C LEU A 47 -4.37 7.30 -4.02
N PRO A 48 -3.50 6.92 -4.97
CA PRO A 48 -3.90 6.89 -6.38
C PRO A 48 -4.85 5.72 -6.64
N ALA A 49 -5.59 5.80 -7.73
CA ALA A 49 -6.51 4.72 -8.09
C ALA A 49 -5.72 3.43 -8.34
N PRO A 50 -6.18 2.30 -7.79
CA PRO A 50 -5.50 1.03 -8.05
C PRO A 50 -5.73 0.58 -9.48
N ASP A 51 -4.73 -0.09 -10.05
CA ASP A 51 -4.85 -0.64 -11.38
C ASP A 51 -5.85 -1.80 -11.38
N ALA A 52 -6.33 -2.18 -12.58
CA ALA A 52 -7.22 -3.32 -12.70
C ALA A 52 -6.54 -4.57 -12.13
N GLY A 53 -7.29 -5.32 -11.32
CA GLY A 53 -6.75 -6.52 -10.68
C GLY A 53 -5.92 -6.27 -9.43
N THR A 54 -5.93 -5.03 -8.92
CA THR A 54 -5.21 -4.69 -7.69
C THR A 54 -6.12 -3.96 -6.72
N HIS A 55 -5.69 -3.89 -5.46
CA HIS A 55 -6.39 -3.09 -4.47
C HIS A 55 -5.43 -2.68 -3.36
N TRP A 56 -5.84 -1.67 -2.60
CA TRP A 56 -5.07 -1.18 -1.46
C TRP A 56 -5.42 -1.96 -0.20
N THR A 57 -4.40 -2.25 0.61
CA THR A 57 -4.61 -2.86 1.92
C THR A 57 -3.79 -2.11 2.96
N TYR A 58 -4.27 -2.11 4.19
CA TYR A 58 -3.57 -1.46 5.31
C TYR A 58 -2.80 -2.50 6.09
N MET A 59 -1.49 -2.27 6.24
CA MET A 59 -0.60 -3.26 6.82
C MET A 59 0.54 -2.55 7.54
N GLY A 60 0.71 -2.82 8.84
CA GLY A 60 1.84 -2.31 9.59
C GLY A 60 2.03 -0.80 9.57
N GLY A 61 0.96 -0.05 9.49
CA GLY A 61 1.03 1.41 9.43
C GLY A 61 1.30 1.95 8.03
N ALA A 62 1.23 1.11 7.00
CA ALA A 62 1.44 1.52 5.62
C ALA A 62 0.26 1.09 4.75
N TYR A 63 0.07 1.82 3.67
CA TYR A 63 -0.92 1.46 2.64
C TYR A 63 -0.20 0.75 1.51
N VAL A 64 -0.61 -0.47 1.21
CA VAL A 64 0.09 -1.36 0.30
C VAL A 64 -0.81 -1.71 -0.87
N LEU A 65 -0.31 -1.54 -2.09
CA LEU A 65 -1.02 -1.95 -3.29
C LEU A 65 -0.64 -3.38 -3.61
N ILE A 66 -1.62 -4.27 -3.62
CA ILE A 66 -1.37 -5.69 -3.85
C ILE A 66 -2.21 -6.21 -4.99
N ASN A 67 -1.76 -7.30 -5.58
CA ASN A 67 -2.47 -7.98 -6.66
C ASN A 67 -3.61 -8.82 -6.08
N ASP A 68 -4.80 -8.73 -6.67
CA ASP A 68 -5.99 -9.44 -6.19
C ASP A 68 -5.84 -10.96 -6.26
N THR A 69 -5.09 -11.46 -7.23
CA THR A 69 -5.00 -12.90 -7.46
C THR A 69 -4.00 -13.58 -6.54
N ASP A 70 -2.82 -12.99 -6.34
CA ASP A 70 -1.76 -13.65 -5.57
C ASP A 70 -1.31 -12.86 -4.34
N GLY A 71 -1.82 -11.65 -4.15
CA GLY A 71 -1.43 -10.84 -3.01
C GLY A 71 -0.02 -10.29 -3.09
N LYS A 72 0.56 -10.24 -4.27
CA LYS A 72 1.91 -9.75 -4.45
C LYS A 72 1.95 -8.23 -4.31
N ILE A 73 2.91 -7.73 -3.55
CA ILE A 73 3.06 -6.30 -3.31
C ILE A 73 3.60 -5.62 -4.56
N ILE A 74 2.90 -4.58 -5.00
CA ILE A 74 3.30 -3.79 -6.16
C ILE A 74 4.01 -2.53 -5.69
N LYS A 75 3.45 -1.83 -4.71
CA LYS A 75 4.07 -0.66 -4.11
C LYS A 75 3.46 -0.41 -2.75
N ALA A 76 4.09 0.43 -1.95
CA ALA A 76 3.60 0.77 -0.63
C ALA A 76 3.82 2.25 -0.37
N TYR A 77 2.92 2.85 0.41
CA TYR A 77 3.03 4.23 0.85
C TYR A 77 2.94 4.29 2.37
N ASP A 78 3.68 5.22 2.96
CA ASP A 78 3.62 5.46 4.40
C ASP A 78 2.21 5.86 4.81
N GLY A 79 1.76 5.38 5.96
CA GLY A 79 0.43 5.71 6.47
C GLY A 79 0.20 7.20 6.66
N GLU A 80 1.24 7.99 6.77
CA GLU A 80 1.12 9.44 6.89
C GLU A 80 0.54 10.10 5.64
N ILE A 81 0.48 9.37 4.53
CA ILE A 81 -0.16 9.87 3.32
C ILE A 81 -1.61 10.29 3.58
N PHE A 82 -2.24 9.68 4.57
CA PHE A 82 -3.60 10.03 4.97
C PHE A 82 -3.72 11.51 5.34
N TYR A 83 -2.66 12.06 5.89
CA TYR A 83 -2.63 13.46 6.35
C TYR A 83 -2.05 14.42 5.31
N HIS A 84 -1.74 13.91 4.14
CA HIS A 84 -1.19 14.75 3.06
C HIS A 84 -2.23 15.77 2.60
N ARG A 85 -1.77 16.98 2.36
CA ARG A 85 -2.62 18.09 1.91
C ARG A 85 -2.12 18.68 0.62
#